data_5e9a3c52f0c44ca8e37bc5c8ea65ef7f
#
_entry.id   5e9a3c52f0c44ca8e37bc5c8ea65ef7f
#
_cell.length_a   1.000
_cell.length_b   1.000
_cell.length_c   1.000
_cell.angle_alpha   90.00
_cell.angle_beta   90.00
_cell.angle_gamma   90.00
#
_symmetry.space_group_name_H-M   'P 1'
#
loop_
_entity.id
_entity.type
_entity.pdbx_description
1 polymer ?
#
loop_
_entity_poly.entity_id
_entity_poly.type
_entity_poly.pdbx_seq_one_letter_code
_entity_poly.pdbx_strand_id
1 'polypeptide(L)'
;MRQIQIQKPGGLENLKLENVDSPDLQSNEVLMQISASSLNYHDLMVALGLIPTEDKRIPLSDGAGEIIEVGAEVTNWKVGDKVMSVCFPNWIDGPPKFELLSFIGDNEDGYATEVIAIKETAITKIPENLNFAEAATLPCAGLTAWRALVDEGNLKANETVLVQGTGGVSIFALQLAKCMGAKVIATSSSEEKLSKLKDLGADELINYKENPEWGKEVLKLTNNEGVDHVIEVGGGGTFGESVRATKLGGHIALIGVLSGPAVSEIILPRIFLKQVRLSGIAMANQQSQLAMIEFIEKHNIKPVISDTFDLADLSKAFQHQIDNKHFGKISITM
;
A
#
# COMPACT_ATOMS: atom_id res chain seq x y z
N MET A 1 -23.68 -3.89 -15.19
CA MET A 1 -22.49 -3.19 -14.72
C MET A 1 -21.24 -3.80 -15.33
N ARG A 2 -20.15 -3.03 -15.45
CA ARG A 2 -18.86 -3.52 -15.95
C ARG A 2 -18.03 -4.08 -14.80
N GLN A 3 -17.26 -5.14 -15.05
CA GLN A 3 -16.25 -5.66 -14.14
C GLN A 3 -15.11 -6.33 -14.90
N ILE A 4 -13.92 -6.40 -14.31
CA ILE A 4 -12.81 -7.19 -14.83
C ILE A 4 -12.76 -8.53 -14.10
N GLN A 5 -12.59 -9.61 -14.87
CA GLN A 5 -12.38 -10.96 -14.35
C GLN A 5 -11.02 -11.49 -14.80
N ILE A 6 -10.31 -12.15 -13.90
CA ILE A 6 -9.08 -12.89 -14.22
C ILE A 6 -9.50 -14.27 -14.74
N GLN A 7 -9.16 -14.58 -16.00
CA GLN A 7 -9.32 -15.92 -16.55
C GLN A 7 -8.02 -16.71 -16.33
N LYS A 8 -8.15 -17.98 -15.91
CA LYS A 8 -6.99 -18.86 -15.76
C LYS A 8 -6.27 -19.07 -17.10
N PRO A 9 -4.93 -19.14 -17.10
CA PRO A 9 -4.02 -19.27 -15.93
C PRO A 9 -3.59 -17.93 -15.30
N GLY A 10 -4.19 -16.79 -15.60
CA GLY A 10 -3.72 -15.47 -15.31
C GLY A 10 -2.87 -14.90 -16.46
N GLY A 11 -2.30 -13.71 -16.28
CA GLY A 11 -1.64 -12.93 -17.33
C GLY A 11 -2.48 -11.72 -17.73
N LEU A 12 -1.81 -10.63 -18.12
CA LEU A 12 -2.52 -9.37 -18.44
C LEU A 12 -3.48 -9.52 -19.63
N GLU A 13 -3.21 -10.44 -20.55
CA GLU A 13 -4.07 -10.80 -21.69
C GLU A 13 -5.33 -11.55 -21.27
N ASN A 14 -5.35 -12.11 -20.07
CA ASN A 14 -6.47 -12.86 -19.49
C ASN A 14 -7.32 -12.04 -18.51
N LEU A 15 -7.10 -10.73 -18.43
CA LEU A 15 -8.00 -9.79 -17.80
C LEU A 15 -9.13 -9.46 -18.78
N LYS A 16 -10.36 -9.86 -18.45
CA LYS A 16 -11.52 -9.68 -19.34
C LYS A 16 -12.53 -8.73 -18.75
N LEU A 17 -12.88 -7.71 -19.53
CA LEU A 17 -13.98 -6.81 -19.21
C LEU A 17 -15.29 -7.53 -19.55
N GLU A 18 -16.14 -7.71 -18.56
CA GLU A 18 -17.43 -8.38 -18.68
C GLU A 18 -18.56 -7.43 -18.29
N ASN A 19 -19.73 -7.62 -18.91
CA ASN A 19 -20.96 -6.98 -18.49
C ASN A 19 -21.82 -8.01 -17.75
N VAL A 20 -22.14 -7.70 -16.50
CA VAL A 20 -22.90 -8.59 -15.62
C VAL A 20 -24.04 -7.83 -14.95
N ASP A 21 -25.00 -8.56 -14.37
CA ASP A 21 -26.03 -7.97 -13.53
C ASP A 21 -25.45 -7.45 -12.21
N SER A 22 -26.16 -6.55 -11.54
CA SER A 22 -25.80 -6.10 -10.19
C SER A 22 -25.84 -7.27 -9.22
N PRO A 23 -24.89 -7.35 -8.25
CA PRO A 23 -24.94 -8.44 -7.26
C PRO A 23 -26.17 -8.33 -6.35
N ASP A 24 -26.63 -9.49 -5.86
CA ASP A 24 -27.68 -9.56 -4.84
C ASP A 24 -27.15 -9.03 -3.50
N LEU A 25 -27.97 -8.25 -2.80
CA LEU A 25 -27.64 -7.69 -1.48
C LEU A 25 -28.13 -8.61 -0.36
N GLN A 26 -27.23 -9.02 0.54
CA GLN A 26 -27.59 -9.76 1.74
C GLN A 26 -27.99 -8.81 2.90
N SER A 27 -28.65 -9.35 3.94
CA SER A 27 -29.17 -8.52 5.04
C SER A 27 -28.11 -7.73 5.82
N ASN A 28 -26.87 -8.24 5.88
CA ASN A 28 -25.75 -7.64 6.62
C ASN A 28 -24.70 -6.97 5.70
N GLU A 29 -25.07 -6.70 4.44
CA GLU A 29 -24.20 -6.11 3.43
C GLU A 29 -24.67 -4.72 3.01
N VAL A 30 -23.77 -3.98 2.40
CA VAL A 30 -24.07 -2.76 1.67
C VAL A 30 -23.76 -2.96 0.19
N LEU A 31 -24.52 -2.32 -0.66
CA LEU A 31 -24.22 -2.21 -2.08
C LEU A 31 -23.46 -0.91 -2.30
N MET A 32 -22.23 -1.02 -2.74
CA MET A 32 -21.32 0.12 -2.95
C MET A 32 -21.09 0.34 -4.43
N GLN A 33 -21.40 1.53 -4.91
CA GLN A 33 -20.99 1.98 -6.24
C GLN A 33 -19.56 2.47 -6.16
N ILE A 34 -18.66 1.78 -6.85
CA ILE A 34 -17.23 2.12 -6.88
C ILE A 34 -17.02 3.31 -7.81
N SER A 35 -16.34 4.34 -7.32
CA SER A 35 -15.92 5.50 -8.12
C SER A 35 -14.46 5.42 -8.53
N ALA A 36 -13.64 4.81 -7.69
CA ALA A 36 -12.21 4.62 -7.96
C ALA A 36 -11.64 3.40 -7.24
N SER A 37 -10.61 2.84 -7.83
CA SER A 37 -9.70 1.85 -7.25
C SER A 37 -8.25 2.29 -7.43
N SER A 38 -7.29 1.52 -6.93
CA SER A 38 -5.87 1.81 -7.11
C SER A 38 -5.03 0.53 -7.21
N LEU A 39 -3.91 0.59 -7.93
CA LEU A 39 -3.05 -0.57 -8.13
C LEU A 39 -2.09 -0.77 -6.96
N ASN A 40 -1.91 -2.02 -6.56
CA ASN A 40 -0.88 -2.49 -5.64
C ASN A 40 -0.03 -3.58 -6.29
N TYR A 41 1.17 -3.82 -5.75
CA TYR A 41 2.04 -4.88 -6.27
C TYR A 41 1.42 -6.28 -6.06
N HIS A 42 0.68 -6.46 -4.97
CA HIS A 42 -0.08 -7.70 -4.71
C HIS A 42 -1.10 -7.98 -5.83
N ASP A 43 -1.88 -6.97 -6.22
CA ASP A 43 -2.89 -7.08 -7.28
C ASP A 43 -2.25 -7.50 -8.62
N LEU A 44 -1.06 -6.95 -8.93
CA LEU A 44 -0.29 -7.34 -10.10
C LEU A 44 0.12 -8.83 -10.05
N MET A 45 0.59 -9.32 -8.88
CA MET A 45 0.99 -10.72 -8.72
C MET A 45 -0.21 -11.67 -8.88
N VAL A 46 -1.38 -11.27 -8.40
CA VAL A 46 -2.65 -12.00 -8.61
C VAL A 46 -3.05 -11.98 -10.09
N ALA A 47 -3.05 -10.81 -10.72
CA ALA A 47 -3.40 -10.66 -12.14
C ALA A 47 -2.49 -11.48 -13.06
N LEU A 48 -1.20 -11.59 -12.73
CA LEU A 48 -0.23 -12.43 -13.46
C LEU A 48 -0.37 -13.94 -13.18
N GLY A 49 -1.23 -14.35 -12.24
CA GLY A 49 -1.38 -15.75 -11.82
C GLY A 49 -0.22 -16.28 -10.97
N LEU A 50 0.63 -15.41 -10.43
CA LEU A 50 1.75 -15.78 -9.56
C LEU A 50 1.30 -16.00 -8.11
N ILE A 51 0.19 -15.39 -7.72
CA ILE A 51 -0.59 -15.75 -6.53
C ILE A 51 -1.82 -16.50 -7.03
N PRO A 52 -2.02 -17.76 -6.63
CA PRO A 52 -3.15 -18.57 -7.08
C PRO A 52 -4.48 -17.98 -6.60
N THR A 53 -5.45 -17.90 -7.50
CA THR A 53 -6.82 -17.49 -7.19
C THR A 53 -7.82 -18.33 -7.97
N GLU A 54 -9.11 -18.17 -7.70
CA GLU A 54 -10.18 -18.83 -8.44
C GLU A 54 -10.31 -18.27 -9.88
N ASP A 55 -10.87 -19.09 -10.77
CA ASP A 55 -11.20 -18.63 -12.12
C ASP A 55 -12.30 -17.56 -12.05
N LYS A 56 -12.19 -16.53 -12.87
CA LYS A 56 -13.08 -15.36 -12.90
C LYS A 56 -13.04 -14.47 -11.64
N ARG A 57 -12.01 -14.57 -10.81
CA ARG A 57 -11.79 -13.67 -9.68
C ARG A 57 -11.78 -12.21 -10.16
N ILE A 58 -12.49 -11.34 -9.46
CA ILE A 58 -12.42 -9.89 -9.66
C ILE A 58 -11.20 -9.38 -8.90
N PRO A 59 -10.20 -8.79 -9.59
CA PRO A 59 -8.99 -8.30 -8.92
C PRO A 59 -9.18 -6.95 -8.23
N LEU A 60 -8.11 -6.40 -7.69
CA LEU A 60 -7.92 -5.14 -6.99
C LEU A 60 -8.42 -5.15 -5.55
N SER A 61 -7.49 -4.80 -4.66
CA SER A 61 -7.70 -4.82 -3.21
C SER A 61 -8.19 -3.50 -2.63
N ASP A 62 -8.04 -2.42 -3.38
CA ASP A 62 -8.44 -1.07 -2.98
C ASP A 62 -9.72 -0.63 -3.70
N GLY A 63 -10.63 0.04 -2.98
CA GLY A 63 -11.83 0.62 -3.57
C GLY A 63 -12.35 1.79 -2.77
N ALA A 64 -12.91 2.81 -3.43
CA ALA A 64 -13.63 3.90 -2.80
C ALA A 64 -14.86 4.30 -3.63
N GLY A 65 -15.95 4.65 -2.96
CA GLY A 65 -17.20 4.96 -3.63
C GLY A 65 -18.30 5.36 -2.65
N GLU A 66 -19.54 5.21 -3.09
CA GLU A 66 -20.72 5.62 -2.33
C GLU A 66 -21.66 4.43 -2.11
N ILE A 67 -22.26 4.35 -0.95
CA ILE A 67 -23.28 3.34 -0.63
C ILE A 67 -24.57 3.71 -1.35
N ILE A 68 -25.07 2.80 -2.19
CA ILE A 68 -26.30 2.99 -2.96
C ILE A 68 -27.48 2.19 -2.42
N GLU A 69 -27.23 1.14 -1.62
CA GLU A 69 -28.25 0.35 -0.93
C GLU A 69 -27.67 -0.27 0.34
N VAL A 70 -28.53 -0.53 1.34
CA VAL A 70 -28.13 -1.15 2.61
C VAL A 70 -29.05 -2.32 2.94
N GLY A 71 -28.48 -3.43 3.40
CA GLY A 71 -29.22 -4.59 3.86
C GLY A 71 -30.00 -4.31 5.17
N ALA A 72 -31.01 -5.11 5.43
CA ALA A 72 -31.95 -4.86 6.54
C ALA A 72 -31.33 -4.91 7.96
N GLU A 73 -30.18 -5.56 8.11
CA GLU A 73 -29.44 -5.68 9.38
C GLU A 73 -28.31 -4.65 9.53
N VAL A 74 -28.01 -3.87 8.47
CA VAL A 74 -26.99 -2.82 8.50
C VAL A 74 -27.44 -1.65 9.37
N THR A 75 -26.62 -1.28 10.34
CA THR A 75 -26.95 -0.22 11.31
C THR A 75 -25.97 0.96 11.31
N ASN A 76 -24.76 0.75 10.81
CA ASN A 76 -23.69 1.73 10.89
C ASN A 76 -23.59 2.63 9.65
N TRP A 77 -24.29 2.29 8.57
CA TRP A 77 -24.19 2.96 7.27
C TRP A 77 -25.57 3.28 6.71
N LYS A 78 -25.61 4.28 5.82
CA LYS A 78 -26.80 4.67 5.04
C LYS A 78 -26.44 4.99 3.60
N VAL A 79 -27.45 4.99 2.73
CA VAL A 79 -27.31 5.43 1.34
C VAL A 79 -26.77 6.85 1.29
N GLY A 80 -25.80 7.07 0.41
CA GLY A 80 -25.08 8.33 0.24
C GLY A 80 -23.81 8.47 1.09
N ASP A 81 -23.50 7.52 1.99
CA ASP A 81 -22.25 7.54 2.73
C ASP A 81 -21.07 7.23 1.80
N LYS A 82 -20.02 8.05 1.91
CA LYS A 82 -18.78 7.88 1.15
C LYS A 82 -17.81 7.02 1.91
N VAL A 83 -17.41 5.93 1.30
CA VAL A 83 -16.64 4.88 1.96
C VAL A 83 -15.45 4.41 1.12
N MET A 84 -14.49 3.78 1.79
CA MET A 84 -13.38 3.06 1.17
C MET A 84 -13.21 1.68 1.80
N SER A 85 -12.59 0.78 1.08
CA SER A 85 -12.34 -0.60 1.48
C SER A 85 -11.43 -0.73 2.70
N VAL A 86 -11.44 -1.92 3.30
CA VAL A 86 -10.38 -2.42 4.17
C VAL A 86 -9.74 -3.65 3.51
N CYS A 87 -8.43 -3.83 3.66
CA CYS A 87 -7.74 -4.97 3.02
C CYS A 87 -8.09 -6.31 3.66
N PHE A 88 -8.35 -6.33 4.96
CA PHE A 88 -8.71 -7.52 5.74
C PHE A 88 -10.05 -7.31 6.43
N PRO A 89 -11.18 -7.66 5.78
CA PRO A 89 -12.53 -7.38 6.29
C PRO A 89 -12.84 -7.96 7.67
N ASN A 90 -12.15 -9.04 8.04
CA ASN A 90 -12.37 -9.74 9.30
C ASN A 90 -11.41 -9.29 10.42
N TRP A 91 -10.42 -8.45 10.12
CA TRP A 91 -9.45 -7.97 11.11
C TRP A 91 -9.80 -6.56 11.60
N ILE A 92 -10.74 -6.50 12.54
CA ILE A 92 -11.25 -5.23 13.08
C ILE A 92 -10.22 -4.58 14.02
N ASP A 93 -9.67 -5.37 14.97
CA ASP A 93 -8.72 -4.89 15.99
C ASP A 93 -7.85 -6.02 16.53
N GLY A 94 -6.84 -5.67 17.36
CA GLY A 94 -5.96 -6.60 18.06
C GLY A 94 -4.88 -7.22 17.19
N PRO A 95 -4.16 -8.24 17.71
CA PRO A 95 -3.06 -8.87 16.98
C PRO A 95 -3.55 -9.67 15.78
N PRO A 96 -2.72 -9.83 14.73
CA PRO A 96 -3.09 -10.62 13.56
C PRO A 96 -3.28 -12.10 13.94
N LYS A 97 -4.29 -12.73 13.35
CA LYS A 97 -4.54 -14.16 13.42
C LYS A 97 -4.79 -14.68 12.02
N PHE A 98 -4.36 -15.89 11.73
CA PHE A 98 -4.42 -16.45 10.38
C PHE A 98 -5.84 -16.43 9.78
N GLU A 99 -6.85 -16.75 10.58
CA GLU A 99 -8.26 -16.74 10.19
C GLU A 99 -8.84 -15.35 9.85
N LEU A 100 -8.13 -14.27 10.21
CA LEU A 100 -8.56 -12.89 9.95
C LEU A 100 -7.97 -12.31 8.65
N LEU A 101 -7.03 -13.01 8.02
CA LEU A 101 -6.23 -12.53 6.91
C LEU A 101 -6.76 -12.95 5.54
N SER A 102 -8.09 -13.01 5.37
CA SER A 102 -8.70 -13.13 4.04
C SER A 102 -8.52 -11.83 3.28
N PHE A 103 -7.87 -11.88 2.12
CA PHE A 103 -7.49 -10.70 1.36
C PHE A 103 -8.42 -10.47 0.17
N ILE A 104 -8.92 -9.25 0.05
CA ILE A 104 -9.79 -8.84 -1.06
C ILE A 104 -8.97 -8.76 -2.36
N GLY A 105 -9.52 -9.26 -3.45
CA GLY A 105 -8.89 -9.28 -4.77
C GLY A 105 -8.13 -10.57 -5.07
N ASP A 106 -7.92 -11.46 -4.07
CA ASP A 106 -7.37 -12.80 -4.29
C ASP A 106 -8.23 -13.92 -3.68
N ASN A 107 -8.46 -13.92 -2.38
CA ASN A 107 -9.32 -14.92 -1.71
C ASN A 107 -10.82 -14.60 -1.87
N GLU A 108 -11.15 -13.34 -1.94
CA GLU A 108 -12.49 -12.79 -2.14
C GLU A 108 -12.49 -11.85 -3.35
N ASP A 109 -13.66 -11.59 -3.93
CA ASP A 109 -13.77 -10.67 -5.06
C ASP A 109 -13.38 -9.25 -4.68
N GLY A 110 -12.66 -8.60 -5.60
CA GLY A 110 -12.08 -7.28 -5.40
C GLY A 110 -12.88 -6.15 -6.04
N TYR A 111 -12.23 -5.02 -6.18
CA TYR A 111 -12.85 -3.75 -6.54
C TYR A 111 -12.67 -3.36 -8.02
N ALA A 112 -12.27 -4.28 -8.91
CA ALA A 112 -12.27 -4.05 -10.35
C ALA A 112 -13.69 -4.22 -10.96
N THR A 113 -14.67 -3.52 -10.38
CA THR A 113 -16.10 -3.58 -10.73
C THR A 113 -16.78 -2.25 -10.42
N GLU A 114 -17.85 -1.93 -11.16
CA GLU A 114 -18.63 -0.70 -10.92
C GLU A 114 -19.48 -0.76 -9.65
N VAL A 115 -19.92 -1.97 -9.23
CA VAL A 115 -20.75 -2.15 -8.04
C VAL A 115 -20.35 -3.44 -7.35
N ILE A 116 -20.29 -3.42 -6.01
CA ILE A 116 -19.99 -4.59 -5.19
C ILE A 116 -20.94 -4.66 -3.98
N ALA A 117 -21.39 -5.88 -3.63
CA ALA A 117 -22.04 -6.17 -2.36
C ALA A 117 -20.98 -6.64 -1.36
N ILE A 118 -20.84 -5.93 -0.25
CA ILE A 118 -19.81 -6.23 0.77
C ILE A 118 -20.37 -6.05 2.18
N LYS A 119 -19.81 -6.80 3.14
CA LYS A 119 -20.18 -6.67 4.55
C LYS A 119 -19.95 -5.25 5.05
N GLU A 120 -20.82 -4.77 5.91
CA GLU A 120 -20.70 -3.43 6.52
C GLU A 120 -19.37 -3.23 7.27
N THR A 121 -18.72 -4.30 7.74
CA THR A 121 -17.41 -4.28 8.41
C THR A 121 -16.22 -4.19 7.44
N ALA A 122 -16.44 -4.38 6.14
CA ALA A 122 -15.40 -4.37 5.12
C ALA A 122 -15.06 -2.95 4.59
N ILE A 123 -15.64 -1.92 5.19
CA ILE A 123 -15.49 -0.53 4.79
C ILE A 123 -15.24 0.40 5.97
N THR A 124 -14.64 1.56 5.67
CA THR A 124 -14.54 2.72 6.56
C THR A 124 -14.96 3.98 5.81
N LYS A 125 -15.25 5.07 6.54
CA LYS A 125 -15.45 6.38 5.91
C LYS A 125 -14.18 6.79 5.12
N ILE A 126 -14.33 7.59 4.07
CA ILE A 126 -13.19 8.28 3.47
C ILE A 126 -12.81 9.51 4.31
N PRO A 127 -11.52 9.96 4.29
CA PRO A 127 -11.14 11.25 4.85
C PRO A 127 -11.90 12.41 4.18
N GLU A 128 -12.40 13.37 4.96
CA GLU A 128 -13.21 14.49 4.46
C GLU A 128 -12.46 15.38 3.45
N ASN A 129 -11.14 15.44 3.57
CA ASN A 129 -10.29 16.22 2.68
C ASN A 129 -9.93 15.49 1.37
N LEU A 130 -10.36 14.24 1.15
CA LEU A 130 -9.99 13.44 -0.03
C LEU A 130 -11.18 13.21 -0.96
N ASN A 131 -10.88 13.12 -2.26
CA ASN A 131 -11.80 12.56 -3.25
C ASN A 131 -11.67 11.02 -3.31
N PHE A 132 -12.53 10.35 -4.10
CA PHE A 132 -12.54 8.88 -4.17
C PHE A 132 -11.24 8.30 -4.74
N ALA A 133 -10.62 8.93 -5.75
CA ALA A 133 -9.36 8.45 -6.30
C ALA A 133 -8.22 8.51 -5.26
N GLU A 134 -8.16 9.60 -4.50
CA GLU A 134 -7.21 9.77 -3.40
C GLU A 134 -7.50 8.75 -2.27
N ALA A 135 -8.75 8.61 -1.84
CA ALA A 135 -9.16 7.69 -0.78
C ALA A 135 -8.86 6.22 -1.12
N ALA A 136 -9.11 5.81 -2.37
CA ALA A 136 -8.81 4.46 -2.83
C ALA A 136 -7.31 4.08 -2.76
N THR A 137 -6.40 5.03 -2.55
CA THR A 137 -4.97 4.73 -2.43
C THR A 137 -4.54 4.36 -1.01
N LEU A 138 -5.42 4.55 -0.03
CA LEU A 138 -5.10 4.43 1.39
C LEU A 138 -5.12 3.00 1.93
N PRO A 139 -6.09 2.11 1.59
CA PRO A 139 -6.30 0.86 2.32
C PRO A 139 -5.10 -0.06 2.29
N CYS A 140 -4.42 -0.20 1.15
CA CYS A 140 -3.20 -1.00 1.06
C CYS A 140 -1.94 -0.17 1.36
N ALA A 141 -1.59 0.79 0.50
CA ALA A 141 -0.29 1.46 0.56
C ALA A 141 -0.18 2.46 1.72
N GLY A 142 -1.21 3.27 1.95
CA GLY A 142 -1.25 4.23 3.05
C GLY A 142 -1.21 3.53 4.40
N LEU A 143 -2.07 2.52 4.58
CA LEU A 143 -2.17 1.76 5.82
C LEU A 143 -0.90 0.93 6.12
N THR A 144 -0.25 0.38 5.09
CA THR A 144 1.06 -0.27 5.24
C THR A 144 2.12 0.69 5.76
N ALA A 145 2.21 1.88 5.20
CA ALA A 145 3.15 2.90 5.65
C ALA A 145 2.84 3.37 7.08
N TRP A 146 1.55 3.53 7.40
CA TRP A 146 1.09 3.87 8.75
C TRP A 146 1.53 2.82 9.76
N ARG A 147 1.20 1.55 9.52
CA ARG A 147 1.61 0.46 10.42
C ARG A 147 3.11 0.40 10.60
N ALA A 148 3.87 0.51 9.52
CA ALA A 148 5.32 0.45 9.56
C ALA A 148 5.94 1.56 10.43
N LEU A 149 5.39 2.77 10.39
CA LEU A 149 5.92 3.93 11.12
C LEU A 149 5.30 4.09 12.51
N VAL A 150 3.99 3.85 12.65
CA VAL A 150 3.24 4.16 13.88
C VAL A 150 3.08 2.92 14.75
N ASP A 151 2.36 1.90 14.25
CA ASP A 151 1.95 0.75 15.08
C ASP A 151 3.17 -0.09 15.49
N GLU A 152 4.07 -0.40 14.55
CA GLU A 152 5.26 -1.22 14.78
C GLU A 152 6.53 -0.37 15.01
N GLY A 153 6.64 0.76 14.29
CA GLY A 153 7.78 1.65 14.34
C GLY A 153 7.80 2.51 15.61
N ASN A 154 6.63 2.97 16.07
CA ASN A 154 6.52 3.94 17.15
C ASN A 154 7.38 5.20 16.90
N LEU A 155 7.38 5.69 15.65
CA LEU A 155 8.17 6.81 15.14
C LEU A 155 8.02 8.04 16.03
N LYS A 156 9.14 8.68 16.36
CA LYS A 156 9.20 9.92 17.14
C LYS A 156 9.68 11.09 16.28
N ALA A 157 9.31 12.29 16.66
CA ALA A 157 9.87 13.51 16.07
C ALA A 157 11.42 13.51 16.19
N ASN A 158 12.08 14.03 15.17
CA ASN A 158 13.54 14.07 15.01
C ASN A 158 14.24 12.73 14.75
N GLU A 159 13.53 11.60 14.72
CA GLU A 159 14.10 10.35 14.23
C GLU A 159 14.30 10.42 12.70
N THR A 160 15.13 9.50 12.19
CA THR A 160 15.44 9.43 10.75
C THR A 160 14.84 8.18 10.13
N VAL A 161 14.09 8.37 9.06
CA VAL A 161 13.45 7.31 8.28
C VAL A 161 14.13 7.18 6.92
N LEU A 162 14.50 5.96 6.54
CA LEU A 162 14.93 5.64 5.17
C LEU A 162 13.76 5.05 4.39
N VAL A 163 13.42 5.65 3.25
CA VAL A 163 12.44 5.15 2.30
C VAL A 163 13.10 4.71 1.00
N GLN A 164 12.67 3.57 0.45
CA GLN A 164 13.27 2.97 -0.74
C GLN A 164 12.35 3.12 -1.94
N GLY A 165 12.85 3.73 -3.02
CA GLY A 165 12.09 3.91 -4.25
C GLY A 165 10.95 4.92 -4.12
N THR A 166 10.05 4.90 -5.10
CA THR A 166 9.02 5.92 -5.31
C THR A 166 7.62 5.32 -5.54
N GLY A 167 7.40 4.11 -5.07
CA GLY A 167 6.09 3.47 -5.08
C GLY A 167 5.16 3.99 -3.97
N GLY A 168 3.91 3.53 -3.97
CA GLY A 168 2.87 4.02 -3.06
C GLY A 168 3.27 4.03 -1.59
N VAL A 169 3.74 2.88 -1.06
CA VAL A 169 4.14 2.76 0.35
C VAL A 169 5.25 3.76 0.72
N SER A 170 6.27 3.89 -0.14
CA SER A 170 7.42 4.76 0.12
C SER A 170 7.03 6.24 0.12
N ILE A 171 6.14 6.65 -0.80
CA ILE A 171 5.65 8.03 -0.85
C ILE A 171 4.76 8.34 0.35
N PHE A 172 3.85 7.45 0.75
CA PHE A 172 3.09 7.61 1.99
C PHE A 172 3.99 7.66 3.22
N ALA A 173 4.98 6.78 3.31
CA ALA A 173 5.92 6.78 4.42
C ALA A 173 6.71 8.10 4.52
N LEU A 174 7.15 8.65 3.38
CA LEU A 174 7.77 9.98 3.35
C LEU A 174 6.81 11.05 3.87
N GLN A 175 5.59 11.13 3.33
CA GLN A 175 4.62 12.16 3.74
C GLN A 175 4.26 12.05 5.22
N LEU A 176 3.97 10.84 5.71
CA LEU A 176 3.65 10.59 7.12
C LEU A 176 4.82 10.94 8.03
N ALA A 177 6.05 10.47 7.72
CA ALA A 177 7.23 10.75 8.51
C ALA A 177 7.53 12.26 8.60
N LYS A 178 7.40 13.00 7.49
CA LYS A 178 7.57 14.46 7.49
C LYS A 178 6.53 15.15 8.34
N CYS A 179 5.26 14.77 8.28
CA CYS A 179 4.21 15.32 9.14
C CYS A 179 4.42 15.01 10.63
N MET A 180 5.09 13.90 10.95
CA MET A 180 5.46 13.53 12.32
C MET A 180 6.75 14.20 12.81
N GLY A 181 7.39 15.04 11.99
CA GLY A 181 8.61 15.78 12.35
C GLY A 181 9.90 14.96 12.23
N ALA A 182 9.89 13.86 11.50
CA ALA A 182 11.07 13.05 11.24
C ALA A 182 11.92 13.62 10.09
N LYS A 183 13.20 13.23 10.05
CA LYS A 183 14.06 13.37 8.89
C LYS A 183 13.84 12.20 7.95
N VAL A 184 13.90 12.44 6.64
CA VAL A 184 13.72 11.40 5.63
C VAL A 184 14.89 11.37 4.67
N ILE A 185 15.55 10.21 4.59
CA ILE A 185 16.49 9.86 3.54
C ILE A 185 15.73 9.02 2.51
N ALA A 186 15.75 9.42 1.25
CA ALA A 186 15.03 8.70 0.20
C ALA A 186 15.96 8.20 -0.90
N THR A 187 15.69 6.99 -1.41
CA THR A 187 16.50 6.41 -2.50
C THR A 187 15.69 6.25 -3.77
N SER A 188 16.32 6.45 -4.92
CA SER A 188 15.74 6.16 -6.24
C SER A 188 16.86 5.81 -7.24
N SER A 189 16.48 5.29 -8.41
CA SER A 189 17.37 5.05 -9.54
C SER A 189 17.31 6.15 -10.60
N SER A 190 16.48 7.16 -10.42
CA SER A 190 16.17 8.21 -11.40
C SER A 190 16.33 9.58 -10.78
N GLU A 191 17.13 10.44 -11.39
CA GLU A 191 17.31 11.83 -10.95
C GLU A 191 16.00 12.63 -11.00
N GLU A 192 15.14 12.39 -12.01
CA GLU A 192 13.82 13.00 -12.07
C GLU A 192 12.97 12.62 -10.84
N LYS A 193 12.96 11.33 -10.47
CA LYS A 193 12.20 10.87 -9.30
C LYS A 193 12.83 11.36 -7.98
N LEU A 194 14.15 11.51 -7.91
CA LEU A 194 14.83 12.12 -6.76
C LEU A 194 14.43 13.60 -6.59
N SER A 195 14.33 14.36 -7.68
CA SER A 195 13.82 15.74 -7.60
C SER A 195 12.42 15.79 -7.04
N LYS A 196 11.50 14.93 -7.49
CA LYS A 196 10.13 14.85 -6.96
C LYS A 196 10.10 14.45 -5.47
N LEU A 197 11.00 13.57 -5.02
CA LEU A 197 11.13 13.23 -3.60
C LEU A 197 11.57 14.44 -2.76
N LYS A 198 12.48 15.25 -3.30
CA LYS A 198 12.91 16.50 -2.66
C LYS A 198 11.76 17.50 -2.52
N ASP A 199 10.96 17.65 -3.58
CA ASP A 199 9.80 18.54 -3.58
C ASP A 199 8.74 18.09 -2.55
N LEU A 200 8.65 16.79 -2.28
CA LEU A 200 7.81 16.21 -1.22
C LEU A 200 8.42 16.33 0.18
N GLY A 201 9.62 16.89 0.32
CA GLY A 201 10.24 17.19 1.61
C GLY A 201 11.25 16.17 2.11
N ALA A 202 11.76 15.24 1.26
CA ALA A 202 12.89 14.40 1.62
C ALA A 202 14.11 15.29 1.93
N ASP A 203 14.77 15.04 3.06
CA ASP A 203 15.90 15.84 3.52
C ASP A 203 17.18 15.48 2.77
N GLU A 204 17.41 14.17 2.54
CA GLU A 204 18.58 13.64 1.82
C GLU A 204 18.15 12.64 0.74
N LEU A 205 18.90 12.59 -0.33
CA LEU A 205 18.60 11.79 -1.52
C LEU A 205 19.79 10.93 -1.91
N ILE A 206 19.55 9.69 -2.30
CA ILE A 206 20.58 8.76 -2.76
C ILE A 206 20.16 8.10 -4.06
N ASN A 207 20.95 8.26 -5.12
CA ASN A 207 20.83 7.46 -6.31
C ASN A 207 21.54 6.11 -6.10
N TYR A 208 20.74 5.04 -5.91
CA TYR A 208 21.31 3.72 -5.61
C TYR A 208 21.96 3.03 -6.80
N LYS A 209 21.73 3.51 -8.04
CA LYS A 209 22.47 3.02 -9.21
C LYS A 209 23.88 3.57 -9.24
N GLU A 210 24.07 4.82 -8.84
CA GLU A 210 25.38 5.46 -8.74
C GLU A 210 26.11 5.03 -7.45
N ASN A 211 25.36 4.75 -6.39
CA ASN A 211 25.84 4.33 -5.08
C ASN A 211 25.27 2.95 -4.70
N PRO A 212 25.75 1.84 -5.25
CA PRO A 212 25.22 0.49 -4.95
C PRO A 212 25.36 0.11 -3.48
N GLU A 213 26.38 0.62 -2.79
CA GLU A 213 26.58 0.47 -1.33
C GLU A 213 25.90 1.62 -0.57
N TRP A 214 24.66 1.94 -0.95
CA TRP A 214 23.92 3.08 -0.41
C TRP A 214 23.75 3.07 1.12
N GLY A 215 23.82 1.91 1.79
CA GLY A 215 23.85 1.84 3.23
C GLY A 215 25.11 2.48 3.84
N LYS A 216 26.26 2.50 3.12
CA LYS A 216 27.44 3.27 3.55
C LYS A 216 27.20 4.78 3.41
N GLU A 217 26.50 5.18 2.34
CA GLU A 217 26.15 6.59 2.16
C GLU A 217 25.19 7.08 3.25
N VAL A 218 24.17 6.28 3.59
CA VAL A 218 23.30 6.55 4.75
C VAL A 218 24.10 6.75 6.02
N LEU A 219 25.11 5.89 6.31
CA LEU A 219 25.97 6.07 7.48
C LEU A 219 26.73 7.40 7.47
N LYS A 220 27.26 7.83 6.30
CA LYS A 220 27.93 9.15 6.19
C LYS A 220 26.95 10.29 6.48
N LEU A 221 25.74 10.24 5.90
CA LEU A 221 24.70 11.27 6.07
C LEU A 221 24.19 11.35 7.53
N THR A 222 24.38 10.28 8.31
CA THR A 222 23.93 10.18 9.69
C THR A 222 25.10 10.15 10.70
N ASN A 223 26.26 10.70 10.36
CA ASN A 223 27.47 10.73 11.22
C ASN A 223 27.86 9.33 11.75
N ASN A 224 27.69 8.29 10.94
CA ASN A 224 27.92 6.87 11.23
C ASN A 224 26.96 6.26 12.27
N GLU A 225 25.90 6.91 12.66
CA GLU A 225 24.87 6.35 13.56
C GLU A 225 23.92 5.40 12.83
N GLY A 226 23.49 5.74 11.62
CA GLY A 226 22.45 5.06 10.87
C GLY A 226 21.06 5.64 11.12
N VAL A 227 20.04 5.07 10.46
CA VAL A 227 18.65 5.52 10.56
C VAL A 227 17.86 4.75 11.63
N ASP A 228 16.85 5.40 12.20
CA ASP A 228 15.95 4.81 13.19
C ASP A 228 15.02 3.77 12.56
N HIS A 229 14.52 4.06 11.37
CA HIS A 229 13.55 3.22 10.66
C HIS A 229 13.92 3.04 9.20
N VAL A 230 13.75 1.83 8.70
CA VAL A 230 13.85 1.50 7.27
C VAL A 230 12.52 0.97 6.79
N ILE A 231 11.97 1.57 5.73
CA ILE A 231 10.80 1.08 5.01
C ILE A 231 11.31 0.19 3.87
N GLU A 232 11.43 -1.10 4.16
CA GLU A 232 12.05 -2.09 3.29
C GLU A 232 11.02 -2.69 2.31
N VAL A 233 11.02 -2.19 1.08
CA VAL A 233 10.14 -2.66 0.00
C VAL A 233 10.86 -3.47 -1.07
N GLY A 234 12.19 -3.44 -1.08
CA GLY A 234 12.99 -4.13 -2.09
C GLY A 234 13.16 -5.62 -1.83
N GLY A 235 13.37 -6.03 -0.59
CA GLY A 235 13.55 -7.44 -0.24
C GLY A 235 14.96 -7.95 -0.50
N GLY A 236 15.09 -9.07 -1.23
CA GLY A 236 16.35 -9.80 -1.35
C GLY A 236 17.55 -8.99 -1.80
N GLY A 237 17.38 -8.09 -2.75
CA GLY A 237 18.49 -7.28 -3.28
C GLY A 237 18.84 -6.04 -2.45
N THR A 238 18.02 -5.63 -1.48
CA THR A 238 18.20 -4.40 -0.70
C THR A 238 18.44 -4.64 0.78
N PHE A 239 17.99 -5.78 1.31
CA PHE A 239 17.98 -6.07 2.75
C PHE A 239 19.36 -5.94 3.40
N GLY A 240 20.43 -6.37 2.74
CA GLY A 240 21.80 -6.26 3.27
C GLY A 240 22.25 -4.82 3.53
N GLU A 241 21.88 -3.91 2.62
CA GLU A 241 22.16 -2.47 2.75
C GLU A 241 21.23 -1.83 3.77
N SER A 242 19.96 -2.28 3.87
CA SER A 242 19.03 -1.85 4.92
C SER A 242 19.56 -2.16 6.32
N VAL A 243 20.06 -3.37 6.55
CA VAL A 243 20.71 -3.75 7.82
C VAL A 243 21.97 -2.89 8.08
N ARG A 244 22.73 -2.56 7.02
CA ARG A 244 23.90 -1.68 7.15
C ARG A 244 23.49 -0.26 7.56
N ALA A 245 22.44 0.28 6.93
CA ALA A 245 21.94 1.63 7.14
C ALA A 245 21.30 1.85 8.50
N THR A 246 20.73 0.80 9.10
CA THR A 246 19.98 0.87 10.36
C THR A 246 20.93 1.13 11.54
N LYS A 247 20.54 2.00 12.48
CA LYS A 247 21.29 2.28 13.70
C LYS A 247 21.20 1.14 14.74
N LEU A 248 21.96 1.27 15.83
CA LEU A 248 21.82 0.39 16.99
C LEU A 248 20.40 0.51 17.58
N GLY A 249 19.69 -0.61 17.74
CA GLY A 249 18.32 -0.67 18.23
C GLY A 249 17.26 -0.19 17.23
N GLY A 250 17.66 0.13 15.98
CA GLY A 250 16.75 0.60 14.95
C GLY A 250 15.77 -0.46 14.44
N HIS A 251 14.83 -0.06 13.62
CA HIS A 251 13.72 -0.87 13.14
C HIS A 251 13.74 -1.00 11.61
N ILE A 252 13.54 -2.20 11.10
CA ILE A 252 13.30 -2.47 9.67
C ILE A 252 11.90 -3.05 9.51
N ALA A 253 11.02 -2.33 8.83
CA ALA A 253 9.72 -2.81 8.42
C ALA A 253 9.86 -3.56 7.08
N LEU A 254 9.75 -4.89 7.11
CA LEU A 254 9.81 -5.76 5.93
C LEU A 254 8.44 -5.80 5.26
N ILE A 255 8.33 -5.19 4.08
CA ILE A 255 7.05 -4.97 3.39
C ILE A 255 7.03 -5.66 2.03
N GLY A 256 8.08 -5.44 1.22
CA GLY A 256 8.07 -5.84 -0.17
C GLY A 256 9.24 -6.70 -0.58
N VAL A 257 9.12 -7.27 -1.79
CA VAL A 257 10.10 -8.19 -2.40
C VAL A 257 10.42 -7.78 -3.85
N LEU A 258 10.40 -6.47 -4.15
CA LEU A 258 10.52 -5.94 -5.51
C LEU A 258 11.84 -6.31 -6.22
N SER A 259 12.90 -6.58 -5.45
CA SER A 259 14.20 -7.04 -5.97
C SER A 259 14.48 -8.53 -5.70
N GLY A 260 13.44 -9.29 -5.36
CA GLY A 260 13.48 -10.73 -5.14
C GLY A 260 13.05 -11.15 -3.74
N PRO A 261 12.45 -12.35 -3.62
CA PRO A 261 11.89 -12.83 -2.35
C PRO A 261 12.93 -13.43 -1.39
N ALA A 262 14.13 -13.74 -1.88
CA ALA A 262 15.15 -14.42 -1.08
C ALA A 262 16.41 -13.56 -0.96
N VAL A 263 16.96 -13.53 0.23
CA VAL A 263 18.27 -12.91 0.50
C VAL A 263 19.35 -13.96 0.32
N SER A 264 20.29 -13.70 -0.61
CA SER A 264 21.40 -14.63 -0.91
C SER A 264 22.41 -14.74 0.24
N GLU A 265 22.66 -13.63 0.93
CA GLU A 265 23.54 -13.58 2.11
C GLU A 265 22.94 -12.66 3.18
N ILE A 266 22.77 -13.20 4.39
CA ILE A 266 22.44 -12.42 5.59
C ILE A 266 23.62 -12.46 6.53
N ILE A 267 24.22 -11.31 6.80
CA ILE A 267 25.27 -11.18 7.81
C ILE A 267 24.60 -11.06 9.20
N LEU A 268 24.21 -12.19 9.76
CA LEU A 268 23.53 -12.27 11.07
C LEU A 268 24.21 -11.45 12.18
N PRO A 269 25.57 -11.44 12.31
CA PRO A 269 26.24 -10.57 13.29
C PRO A 269 25.84 -9.11 13.20
N ARG A 270 25.59 -8.57 12.00
CA ARG A 270 25.15 -7.17 11.88
C ARG A 270 23.75 -6.93 12.46
N ILE A 271 22.86 -7.92 12.39
CA ILE A 271 21.52 -7.83 12.95
C ILE A 271 21.57 -7.89 14.48
N PHE A 272 22.18 -8.94 15.06
CA PHE A 272 22.15 -9.11 16.52
C PHE A 272 23.08 -8.16 17.26
N LEU A 273 24.26 -7.81 16.72
CA LEU A 273 25.15 -6.82 17.35
C LEU A 273 24.57 -5.40 17.32
N LYS A 274 23.82 -5.07 16.28
CA LYS A 274 23.05 -3.81 16.21
C LYS A 274 21.70 -3.88 16.93
N GLN A 275 21.29 -5.04 17.44
CA GLN A 275 19.98 -5.24 18.09
C GLN A 275 18.82 -4.73 17.20
N VAL A 276 18.90 -4.97 15.88
CA VAL A 276 17.90 -4.52 14.93
C VAL A 276 16.57 -5.24 15.16
N ARG A 277 15.48 -4.48 15.23
CA ARG A 277 14.12 -5.04 15.25
C ARG A 277 13.63 -5.23 13.82
N LEU A 278 13.08 -6.39 13.51
CA LEU A 278 12.50 -6.73 12.20
C LEU A 278 11.01 -6.99 12.40
N SER A 279 10.16 -6.24 11.69
CA SER A 279 8.71 -6.47 11.69
C SER A 279 8.24 -6.76 10.27
N GLY A 280 7.61 -7.92 10.06
CA GLY A 280 6.89 -8.20 8.82
C GLY A 280 5.58 -7.41 8.76
N ILE A 281 5.36 -6.67 7.69
CA ILE A 281 4.19 -5.81 7.54
C ILE A 281 3.36 -6.26 6.34
N ALA A 282 2.12 -6.64 6.62
CA ALA A 282 1.09 -6.86 5.62
C ALA A 282 -0.13 -6.02 6.04
N MET A 283 -0.22 -4.81 5.51
CA MET A 283 -1.24 -3.81 5.85
C MET A 283 -1.51 -3.73 7.38
N ALA A 284 -2.73 -3.43 7.81
CA ALA A 284 -3.14 -3.40 9.22
C ALA A 284 -4.64 -3.71 9.36
N ASN A 285 -5.14 -3.67 10.61
CA ASN A 285 -6.54 -3.82 10.95
C ASN A 285 -7.35 -2.54 10.70
N GLN A 286 -8.67 -2.64 10.80
CA GLN A 286 -9.59 -1.52 10.60
C GLN A 286 -9.38 -0.38 11.61
N GLN A 287 -9.06 -0.70 12.87
CA GLN A 287 -8.80 0.32 13.90
C GLN A 287 -7.58 1.19 13.55
N SER A 288 -6.50 0.58 13.04
CA SER A 288 -5.34 1.32 12.53
C SER A 288 -5.71 2.19 11.33
N GLN A 289 -6.61 1.71 10.44
CA GLN A 289 -7.09 2.50 9.31
C GLN A 289 -7.87 3.74 9.77
N LEU A 290 -8.72 3.61 10.78
CA LEU A 290 -9.45 4.75 11.36
C LEU A 290 -8.51 5.79 11.97
N ALA A 291 -7.48 5.35 12.70
CA ALA A 291 -6.46 6.24 13.25
C ALA A 291 -5.65 6.96 12.16
N MET A 292 -5.32 6.25 11.06
CA MET A 292 -4.68 6.85 9.89
C MET A 292 -5.57 7.91 9.23
N ILE A 293 -6.88 7.64 9.08
CA ILE A 293 -7.86 8.59 8.53
C ILE A 293 -7.84 9.90 9.31
N GLU A 294 -7.96 9.82 10.64
CA GLU A 294 -7.94 11.00 11.52
C GLU A 294 -6.63 11.81 11.37
N PHE A 295 -5.50 11.11 11.25
CA PHE A 295 -4.22 11.76 11.03
C PHE A 295 -4.13 12.46 9.66
N ILE A 296 -4.61 11.83 8.59
CA ILE A 296 -4.65 12.38 7.23
C ILE A 296 -5.54 13.63 7.17
N GLU A 297 -6.73 13.58 7.79
CA GLU A 297 -7.63 14.75 7.90
C GLU A 297 -6.95 15.90 8.64
N LYS A 298 -6.42 15.62 9.83
CA LYS A 298 -5.79 16.61 10.70
C LYS A 298 -4.62 17.33 10.05
N HIS A 299 -3.82 16.61 9.28
CA HIS A 299 -2.60 17.15 8.65
C HIS A 299 -2.80 17.53 7.19
N ASN A 300 -4.03 17.40 6.66
CA ASN A 300 -4.40 17.66 5.27
C ASN A 300 -3.46 16.98 4.25
N ILE A 301 -3.11 15.71 4.52
CA ILE A 301 -2.23 14.95 3.64
C ILE A 301 -2.99 14.61 2.36
N LYS A 302 -2.33 14.79 1.21
CA LYS A 302 -2.85 14.45 -0.11
C LYS A 302 -2.03 13.31 -0.71
N PRO A 303 -2.65 12.17 -1.05
CA PRO A 303 -1.99 11.11 -1.79
C PRO A 303 -1.42 11.59 -3.11
N VAL A 304 -0.27 11.05 -3.49
CA VAL A 304 0.35 11.34 -4.79
C VAL A 304 -0.09 10.27 -5.78
N ILE A 305 -0.88 10.69 -6.78
CA ILE A 305 -1.33 9.85 -7.91
C ILE A 305 -0.66 10.40 -9.16
N SER A 306 0.19 9.60 -9.81
CA SER A 306 0.89 10.03 -11.03
C SER A 306 0.07 9.78 -12.30
N ASP A 307 -0.76 8.75 -12.29
CA ASP A 307 -1.47 8.28 -13.48
C ASP A 307 -2.85 7.75 -13.12
N THR A 308 -3.80 7.92 -14.05
CA THR A 308 -5.18 7.41 -13.92
C THR A 308 -5.56 6.69 -15.20
N PHE A 309 -6.17 5.51 -15.08
CA PHE A 309 -6.68 4.71 -16.19
C PHE A 309 -8.16 4.38 -15.98
N ASP A 310 -8.89 4.16 -17.07
CA ASP A 310 -10.26 3.58 -17.02
C ASP A 310 -10.17 2.09 -16.68
N LEU A 311 -11.22 1.54 -16.04
CA LEU A 311 -11.35 0.12 -15.72
C LEU A 311 -11.07 -0.77 -16.94
N ALA A 312 -11.56 -0.39 -18.11
CA ALA A 312 -11.36 -1.13 -19.36
C ALA A 312 -9.86 -1.19 -19.78
N ASP A 313 -9.05 -0.28 -19.31
CA ASP A 313 -7.61 -0.22 -19.57
C ASP A 313 -6.74 -0.83 -18.45
N LEU A 314 -7.34 -1.62 -17.54
CA LEU A 314 -6.63 -2.21 -16.38
C LEU A 314 -5.36 -2.97 -16.78
N SER A 315 -5.38 -3.72 -17.89
CA SER A 315 -4.20 -4.41 -18.43
C SER A 315 -3.05 -3.42 -18.77
N LYS A 316 -3.38 -2.26 -19.36
CA LYS A 316 -2.40 -1.20 -19.66
C LYS A 316 -1.88 -0.53 -18.39
N ALA A 317 -2.74 -0.35 -17.39
CA ALA A 317 -2.35 0.20 -16.09
C ALA A 317 -1.34 -0.71 -15.37
N PHE A 318 -1.56 -2.03 -15.37
CA PHE A 318 -0.59 -2.99 -14.85
C PHE A 318 0.72 -3.00 -15.66
N GLN A 319 0.66 -2.91 -17.01
CA GLN A 319 1.86 -2.81 -17.82
C GLN A 319 2.67 -1.53 -17.48
N HIS A 320 1.98 -0.40 -17.27
CA HIS A 320 2.60 0.85 -16.82
C HIS A 320 3.28 0.71 -15.46
N GLN A 321 2.68 -0.06 -14.53
CA GLN A 321 3.28 -0.40 -13.24
C GLN A 321 4.54 -1.27 -13.41
N ILE A 322 4.50 -2.30 -14.25
CA ILE A 322 5.64 -3.18 -14.59
C ILE A 322 6.79 -2.36 -15.17
N ASP A 323 6.50 -1.42 -16.06
CA ASP A 323 7.48 -0.51 -16.67
C ASP A 323 8.10 0.48 -15.66
N ASN A 324 7.61 0.47 -14.39
CA ASN A 324 8.07 1.35 -13.30
C ASN A 324 8.04 2.85 -13.65
N LYS A 325 7.05 3.26 -14.44
CA LYS A 325 6.89 4.66 -14.91
C LYS A 325 6.23 5.56 -13.89
N HIS A 326 5.39 5.01 -13.01
CA HIS A 326 4.62 5.73 -12.00
C HIS A 326 5.49 6.33 -10.88
N PHE A 327 4.92 7.33 -10.21
CA PHE A 327 5.44 7.94 -8.98
C PHE A 327 4.30 8.04 -7.96
N GLY A 328 4.42 7.35 -6.83
CA GLY A 328 3.29 7.18 -5.88
C GLY A 328 2.32 6.11 -6.34
N LYS A 329 1.05 6.45 -6.54
CA LYS A 329 -0.02 5.51 -6.89
C LYS A 329 -0.52 5.69 -8.33
N ILE A 330 -1.09 4.62 -8.86
CA ILE A 330 -1.87 4.58 -10.08
C ILE A 330 -3.32 4.39 -9.69
N SER A 331 -4.21 5.26 -10.13
CA SER A 331 -5.66 5.18 -9.89
C SER A 331 -6.38 4.53 -11.07
N ILE A 332 -7.48 3.84 -10.78
CA ILE A 332 -8.41 3.27 -11.75
C ILE A 332 -9.77 3.93 -11.54
N THR A 333 -10.36 4.50 -12.58
CA THR A 333 -11.74 5.02 -12.58
C THR A 333 -12.70 4.00 -13.18
N MET A 334 -13.92 3.98 -12.67
CA MET A 334 -14.98 3.04 -13.11
C MET A 334 -15.81 3.62 -14.25
#